data_4b024a26b32cf582df9e5e34b0e00b6f
#
_entry.id   4b024a26b32cf582df9e5e34b0e00b6f
#
_cell.length_a   1.000
_cell.length_b   1.000
_cell.length_c   1.000
_cell.angle_alpha   90.00
_cell.angle_beta   90.00
_cell.angle_gamma   90.00
#
_symmetry.space_group_name_H-M   'P 1'
#
loop_
_entity.id
_entity.type
_entity.pdbx_description
1 polymer ?
#
loop_
_entity_poly.entity_id
_entity_poly.type
_entity_poly.pdbx_seq_one_letter_code
_entity_poly.pdbx_strand_id
1 'polypeptide(L)'
;MIMKRNILLIISIMMVSMSCEKIWEADLREKALDTIRGYYEIESGVWNGNEPIDLDGDGIASFDYYKEWLGIPVGVGDHGSSLSNGGGSINIPYSMDGNADWGGPVNISRRVERVNMVTEVIIDGKEARLEFSFPDNPDVEFEHTGYGEFTVSKTVTCTVANGEGASRQITGPVTLKFKRTRYKTE
;
A
#
# COMPACT_ATOMS: atom_id res chain seq x y z
N MET A 1 10.89 -62.49 -3.16
CA MET A 1 10.94 -61.51 -4.28
C MET A 1 9.72 -60.55 -4.31
N ILE A 2 8.58 -60.95 -3.78
CA ILE A 2 7.32 -60.16 -3.75
C ILE A 2 7.40 -58.91 -2.82
N MET A 3 8.05 -59.04 -1.67
CA MET A 3 8.14 -57.95 -0.67
C MET A 3 8.88 -56.69 -1.15
N LYS A 4 9.98 -56.85 -1.92
CA LYS A 4 10.73 -55.68 -2.47
C LYS A 4 9.92 -54.90 -3.51
N ARG A 5 9.05 -55.56 -4.27
CA ARG A 5 8.21 -54.94 -5.32
C ARG A 5 7.09 -54.11 -4.72
N ASN A 6 6.52 -54.53 -3.59
CA ASN A 6 5.48 -53.76 -2.88
C ASN A 6 6.04 -52.53 -2.17
N ILE A 7 7.27 -52.57 -1.62
CA ILE A 7 7.93 -51.42 -0.99
C ILE A 7 8.22 -50.34 -2.04
N LEU A 8 8.70 -50.75 -3.24
CA LEU A 8 8.97 -49.79 -4.32
C LEU A 8 7.68 -49.10 -4.81
N LEU A 9 6.57 -49.83 -4.88
CA LEU A 9 5.28 -49.28 -5.27
C LEU A 9 4.74 -48.27 -4.25
N ILE A 10 4.88 -48.56 -2.95
CA ILE A 10 4.47 -47.67 -1.86
C ILE A 10 5.31 -46.36 -1.86
N ILE A 11 6.63 -46.47 -2.07
CA ILE A 11 7.52 -45.31 -2.16
C ILE A 11 7.18 -44.46 -3.39
N SER A 12 6.87 -45.06 -4.54
CA SER A 12 6.43 -44.34 -5.73
C SER A 12 5.10 -43.58 -5.50
N ILE A 13 4.14 -44.21 -4.85
CA ILE A 13 2.84 -43.58 -4.54
C ILE A 13 3.02 -42.41 -3.56
N MET A 14 3.87 -42.56 -2.54
CA MET A 14 4.19 -41.47 -1.60
C MET A 14 4.88 -40.30 -2.30
N MET A 15 5.84 -40.54 -3.20
CA MET A 15 6.52 -39.49 -3.95
C MET A 15 5.57 -38.73 -4.90
N VAL A 16 4.63 -39.40 -5.52
CA VAL A 16 3.63 -38.79 -6.40
C VAL A 16 2.64 -37.91 -5.60
N SER A 17 2.19 -38.39 -4.43
CA SER A 17 1.28 -37.61 -3.58
C SER A 17 1.92 -36.36 -3.05
N MET A 18 3.18 -36.43 -2.57
CA MET A 18 3.94 -35.26 -2.13
C MET A 18 4.24 -34.26 -3.27
N SER A 19 4.41 -34.73 -4.49
CA SER A 19 4.59 -33.87 -5.67
C SER A 19 3.30 -33.13 -6.05
N CYS A 20 2.16 -33.82 -6.00
CA CYS A 20 0.86 -33.20 -6.27
C CYS A 20 0.48 -32.15 -5.23
N GLU A 21 0.75 -32.38 -3.96
CA GLU A 21 0.50 -31.46 -2.87
C GLU A 21 1.30 -30.16 -3.02
N LYS A 22 2.59 -30.26 -3.32
CA LYS A 22 3.46 -29.10 -3.56
C LYS A 22 3.04 -28.26 -4.78
N ILE A 23 2.60 -28.91 -5.85
CA ILE A 23 2.12 -28.20 -7.05
C ILE A 23 0.84 -27.45 -6.73
N TRP A 24 -0.05 -28.06 -5.99
CA TRP A 24 -1.31 -27.44 -5.59
C TRP A 24 -1.11 -26.26 -4.62
N GLU A 25 -0.22 -26.38 -3.62
CA GLU A 25 0.15 -25.26 -2.73
C GLU A 25 0.75 -24.08 -3.51
N ALA A 26 1.60 -24.36 -4.50
CA ALA A 26 2.17 -23.33 -5.36
C ALA A 26 1.09 -22.58 -6.16
N ASP A 27 0.11 -23.28 -6.71
CA ASP A 27 -1.02 -22.68 -7.44
C ASP A 27 -1.90 -21.83 -6.53
N LEU A 28 -2.18 -22.27 -5.30
CA LEU A 28 -2.91 -21.48 -4.31
C LEU A 28 -2.17 -20.21 -3.93
N ARG A 29 -0.86 -20.33 -3.68
CA ARG A 29 0.00 -19.20 -3.36
C ARG A 29 0.01 -18.17 -4.48
N GLU A 30 0.17 -18.59 -5.72
CA GLU A 30 0.19 -17.74 -6.89
C GLU A 30 -1.15 -17.00 -7.07
N LYS A 31 -2.27 -17.71 -6.94
CA LYS A 31 -3.61 -17.12 -7.00
C LYS A 31 -3.85 -16.08 -5.92
N ALA A 32 -3.40 -16.33 -4.69
CA ALA A 32 -3.51 -15.36 -3.60
C ALA A 32 -2.71 -14.09 -3.91
N LEU A 33 -1.46 -14.24 -4.36
CA LEU A 33 -0.59 -13.11 -4.70
C LEU A 33 -1.11 -12.29 -5.89
N ASP A 34 -1.76 -12.92 -6.86
CA ASP A 34 -2.35 -12.23 -8.00
C ASP A 34 -3.45 -11.22 -7.61
N THR A 35 -4.06 -11.40 -6.44
CA THR A 35 -5.07 -10.47 -5.95
C THR A 35 -4.47 -9.11 -5.61
N ILE A 36 -3.18 -9.06 -5.22
CA ILE A 36 -2.53 -7.85 -4.72
C ILE A 36 -1.31 -7.39 -5.53
N ARG A 37 -0.72 -8.25 -6.34
CA ARG A 37 0.46 -7.91 -7.14
C ARG A 37 0.16 -6.85 -8.18
N GLY A 38 0.97 -5.78 -8.27
CA GLY A 38 0.83 -4.78 -9.31
C GLY A 38 1.35 -3.39 -8.95
N TYR A 39 1.06 -2.44 -9.84
CA TYR A 39 1.26 -1.02 -9.63
C TYR A 39 -0.08 -0.37 -9.29
N TYR A 40 -0.04 0.54 -8.33
CA TYR A 40 -1.22 1.15 -7.76
C TYR A 40 -1.10 2.66 -7.75
N GLU A 41 -2.22 3.32 -8.00
CA GLU A 41 -2.37 4.76 -7.83
C GLU A 41 -3.42 5.04 -6.75
N ILE A 42 -3.32 6.20 -6.13
CA ILE A 42 -4.31 6.66 -5.17
C ILE A 42 -5.55 7.08 -5.96
N GLU A 43 -6.67 6.42 -5.68
CA GLU A 43 -7.99 6.74 -6.26
C GLU A 43 -8.67 7.87 -5.47
N SER A 44 -8.53 7.86 -4.15
CA SER A 44 -9.08 8.87 -3.25
C SER A 44 -8.35 8.88 -1.91
N GLY A 45 -8.48 9.97 -1.16
CA GLY A 45 -7.94 10.09 0.18
C GLY A 45 -8.82 10.98 1.04
N VAL A 46 -9.07 10.56 2.27
CA VAL A 46 -9.91 11.27 3.23
C VAL A 46 -9.10 11.67 4.44
N TRP A 47 -9.23 12.92 4.84
CA TRP A 47 -8.77 13.41 6.12
C TRP A 47 -9.81 13.07 7.19
N ASN A 48 -9.43 12.29 8.19
CA ASN A 48 -10.31 11.85 9.26
C ASN A 48 -10.14 12.66 10.56
N GLY A 49 -9.54 13.85 10.47
CA GLY A 49 -9.49 14.79 11.58
C GLY A 49 -10.85 15.44 11.87
N ASN A 50 -10.94 16.15 12.99
CA ASN A 50 -12.20 16.75 13.44
C ASN A 50 -12.65 17.97 12.58
N GLU A 51 -11.70 18.61 11.91
CA GLU A 51 -11.94 19.81 11.07
C GLU A 51 -11.36 19.57 9.67
N PRO A 52 -11.96 20.16 8.63
CA PRO A 52 -11.39 20.11 7.28
C PRO A 52 -10.07 20.88 7.24
N ILE A 53 -9.25 20.56 6.25
CA ILE A 53 -7.91 21.14 6.07
C ILE A 53 -7.81 21.87 4.73
N ASP A 54 -7.00 22.92 4.69
CA ASP A 54 -6.59 23.63 3.48
C ASP A 54 -5.09 23.37 3.30
N LEU A 55 -4.74 22.34 2.51
CA LEU A 55 -3.34 21.98 2.26
C LEU A 55 -2.71 22.80 1.14
N ASP A 56 -3.46 23.16 0.13
CA ASP A 56 -2.95 23.86 -1.05
C ASP A 56 -2.96 25.39 -0.90
N GLY A 57 -3.62 25.89 0.13
CA GLY A 57 -3.63 27.32 0.46
C GLY A 57 -4.57 28.13 -0.41
N ASP A 58 -5.57 27.51 -1.03
CA ASP A 58 -6.57 28.21 -1.86
C ASP A 58 -7.67 28.90 -1.04
N GLY A 59 -7.70 28.70 0.27
CA GLY A 59 -8.68 29.22 1.21
C GLY A 59 -9.93 28.38 1.36
N ILE A 60 -10.00 27.19 0.74
CA ILE A 60 -11.14 26.29 0.75
C ILE A 60 -10.76 24.99 1.47
N ALA A 61 -11.02 24.90 2.76
CA ALA A 61 -10.74 23.69 3.52
C ALA A 61 -11.66 22.53 3.16
N SER A 62 -11.12 21.31 3.07
CA SER A 62 -11.82 20.11 2.65
C SER A 62 -11.44 18.89 3.50
N PHE A 63 -12.30 17.86 3.51
CA PHE A 63 -11.96 16.52 3.98
C PHE A 63 -11.41 15.62 2.86
N ASP A 64 -11.43 16.06 1.60
CA ASP A 64 -10.80 15.37 0.48
C ASP A 64 -9.29 15.62 0.50
N TYR A 65 -8.60 14.84 1.32
CA TYR A 65 -7.17 14.94 1.56
C TYR A 65 -6.33 14.85 0.29
N TYR A 66 -6.71 13.92 -0.59
CA TYR A 66 -5.90 13.68 -1.79
C TYR A 66 -6.04 14.80 -2.81
N LYS A 67 -7.22 15.38 -2.94
CA LYS A 67 -7.48 16.54 -3.79
C LYS A 67 -6.70 17.76 -3.28
N GLU A 68 -6.76 18.03 -1.98
CA GLU A 68 -6.00 19.11 -1.33
C GLU A 68 -4.49 18.93 -1.56
N TRP A 69 -3.98 17.71 -1.37
CA TRP A 69 -2.56 17.43 -1.59
C TRP A 69 -2.16 17.63 -3.06
N LEU A 70 -3.00 17.25 -4.03
CA LEU A 70 -2.75 17.46 -5.46
C LEU A 70 -2.76 18.96 -5.83
N GLY A 71 -3.52 19.77 -5.12
CA GLY A 71 -3.60 21.23 -5.30
C GLY A 71 -2.29 21.95 -4.97
N ILE A 72 -1.44 21.38 -4.09
CA ILE A 72 -0.13 21.97 -3.77
C ILE A 72 0.75 22.04 -5.04
N PRO A 73 1.18 23.22 -5.49
CA PRO A 73 1.79 23.38 -6.81
C PRO A 73 3.21 22.79 -6.94
N VAL A 74 3.91 22.62 -5.82
CA VAL A 74 5.32 22.24 -5.78
C VAL A 74 5.53 20.89 -5.11
N GLY A 75 6.44 20.07 -5.63
CA GLY A 75 6.86 18.82 -4.98
C GLY A 75 6.88 17.60 -5.90
N VAL A 76 6.85 16.41 -5.31
CA VAL A 76 6.93 15.15 -6.05
C VAL A 76 5.68 14.90 -6.90
N GLY A 77 5.90 14.46 -8.13
CA GLY A 77 4.82 14.08 -9.06
C GLY A 77 4.49 12.59 -9.02
N ASP A 78 5.44 11.73 -8.66
CA ASP A 78 5.24 10.28 -8.60
C ASP A 78 4.86 9.85 -7.18
N HIS A 79 3.67 9.32 -7.05
CA HIS A 79 3.09 8.82 -5.80
C HIS A 79 2.54 7.39 -5.96
N GLY A 80 2.90 6.72 -7.06
CA GLY A 80 2.53 5.34 -7.31
C GLY A 80 3.16 4.37 -6.31
N SER A 81 2.42 3.31 -5.98
CA SER A 81 2.84 2.23 -5.10
C SER A 81 3.07 0.96 -5.89
N SER A 82 3.95 0.09 -5.43
CA SER A 82 4.28 -1.17 -6.13
C SER A 82 4.33 -2.33 -5.17
N LEU A 83 3.54 -3.36 -5.45
CA LEU A 83 3.45 -4.59 -4.67
C LEU A 83 3.88 -5.80 -5.51
N SER A 84 4.60 -6.73 -4.89
CA SER A 84 5.17 -7.93 -5.50
C SER A 84 5.02 -9.15 -4.58
N ASN A 85 5.60 -10.30 -4.96
CA ASN A 85 5.44 -11.58 -4.28
C ASN A 85 5.84 -11.63 -2.80
N GLY A 86 6.75 -10.78 -2.36
CA GLY A 86 7.23 -10.77 -0.97
C GLY A 86 6.89 -9.50 -0.22
N GLY A 87 6.14 -8.60 -0.87
CA GLY A 87 5.82 -7.29 -0.31
C GLY A 87 6.04 -6.18 -1.33
N GLY A 88 6.26 -4.97 -0.87
CA GLY A 88 6.45 -3.81 -1.73
C GLY A 88 6.57 -2.52 -0.95
N SER A 89 6.26 -1.42 -1.61
CA SER A 89 6.21 -0.12 -0.98
C SER A 89 4.92 0.62 -1.33
N ILE A 90 4.38 1.28 -0.31
CA ILE A 90 3.22 2.15 -0.42
C ILE A 90 3.71 3.58 -0.19
N ASN A 91 3.34 4.49 -1.07
CA ASN A 91 3.67 5.89 -0.97
C ASN A 91 2.48 6.65 -0.35
N ILE A 92 2.71 7.23 0.82
CA ILE A 92 1.71 7.99 1.57
C ILE A 92 2.01 9.48 1.38
N PRO A 93 1.10 10.25 0.75
CA PRO A 93 1.30 11.66 0.52
C PRO A 93 1.24 12.46 1.83
N TYR A 94 2.07 13.50 1.93
CA TYR A 94 2.02 14.51 2.98
C TYR A 94 2.57 15.84 2.47
N SER A 95 2.45 16.89 3.24
CA SER A 95 3.02 18.21 2.93
C SER A 95 4.02 18.61 3.99
N MET A 96 5.05 19.33 3.57
CA MET A 96 6.04 19.91 4.48
C MET A 96 6.45 21.30 4.03
N ASP A 97 7.14 22.03 4.91
CA ASP A 97 7.75 23.30 4.53
C ASP A 97 8.69 23.11 3.33
N GLY A 98 8.49 23.90 2.30
CA GLY A 98 9.35 23.97 1.12
C GLY A 98 10.46 25.00 1.30
N ASN A 99 11.45 24.99 0.40
CA ASN A 99 12.43 26.08 0.35
C ASN A 99 11.81 27.34 -0.29
N ALA A 100 12.04 28.48 0.30
CA ALA A 100 11.55 29.80 -0.14
C ALA A 100 11.87 30.19 -1.60
N ASP A 101 12.77 29.46 -2.24
CA ASP A 101 13.29 29.75 -3.58
C ASP A 101 12.31 29.45 -4.73
N TRP A 102 11.15 28.86 -4.47
CA TRP A 102 10.19 28.44 -5.50
C TRP A 102 9.06 29.42 -5.76
N GLY A 103 9.06 30.59 -5.12
CA GLY A 103 8.26 31.74 -5.51
C GLY A 103 6.73 31.65 -5.35
N GLY A 104 6.23 30.67 -4.62
CA GLY A 104 4.82 30.56 -4.28
C GLY A 104 4.45 31.36 -3.02
N PRO A 105 3.17 31.77 -2.84
CA PRO A 105 2.71 32.54 -1.70
C PRO A 105 2.83 31.78 -0.37
N VAL A 106 3.01 30.47 -0.40
CA VAL A 106 3.21 29.62 0.77
C VAL A 106 4.30 28.59 0.46
N ASN A 107 5.28 28.49 1.36
CA ASN A 107 6.40 27.53 1.23
C ASN A 107 5.98 26.10 1.62
N ILE A 108 5.00 25.54 0.94
CA ILE A 108 4.55 24.16 1.17
C ILE A 108 4.89 23.34 -0.06
N SER A 109 5.44 22.14 0.16
CA SER A 109 5.75 21.21 -0.91
C SER A 109 5.11 19.83 -0.68
N ARG A 110 4.65 19.21 -1.77
CA ARG A 110 4.21 17.82 -1.80
C ARG A 110 5.37 16.88 -1.54
N ARG A 111 5.14 15.90 -0.69
CA ARG A 111 6.07 14.81 -0.37
C ARG A 111 5.33 13.49 -0.31
N VAL A 112 6.09 12.41 -0.36
CA VAL A 112 5.60 11.07 -0.07
C VAL A 112 6.51 10.41 0.95
N GLU A 113 5.91 9.76 1.93
CA GLU A 113 6.57 8.81 2.81
C GLU A 113 6.46 7.43 2.18
N ARG A 114 7.58 6.75 1.99
CA ARG A 114 7.60 5.38 1.51
C ARG A 114 7.51 4.43 2.69
N VAL A 115 6.43 3.68 2.74
CA VAL A 115 6.16 2.65 3.74
C VAL A 115 6.42 1.29 3.13
N ASN A 116 7.33 0.52 3.73
CA ASN A 116 7.63 -0.84 3.29
C ASN A 116 6.61 -1.82 3.87
N MET A 117 6.08 -2.69 3.02
CA MET A 117 5.14 -3.73 3.36
C MET A 117 5.75 -5.10 3.08
N VAL A 118 5.58 -6.03 4.01
CA VAL A 118 5.87 -7.46 3.82
C VAL A 118 4.55 -8.20 3.64
N THR A 119 4.51 -9.09 2.66
CA THR A 119 3.34 -9.93 2.35
C THR A 119 3.70 -11.40 2.54
N GLU A 120 2.95 -12.10 3.37
CA GLU A 120 3.06 -13.53 3.58
C GLU A 120 1.80 -14.23 3.09
N VAL A 121 1.98 -15.42 2.50
CA VAL A 121 0.87 -16.28 2.10
C VAL A 121 0.77 -17.44 3.07
N ILE A 122 -0.30 -17.48 3.82
CA ILE A 122 -0.64 -18.55 4.74
C ILE A 122 -1.56 -19.54 4.02
N ILE A 123 -1.16 -20.80 3.96
CA ILE A 123 -1.96 -21.88 3.40
C ILE A 123 -2.54 -22.71 4.54
N ASP A 124 -3.86 -22.81 4.58
CA ASP A 124 -4.60 -23.61 5.56
C ASP A 124 -5.55 -24.57 4.82
N GLY A 125 -5.14 -25.84 4.78
CA GLY A 125 -5.88 -26.84 4.02
C GLY A 125 -6.01 -26.45 2.54
N LYS A 126 -7.21 -26.17 2.07
CA LYS A 126 -7.50 -25.83 0.66
C LYS A 126 -7.62 -24.33 0.38
N GLU A 127 -7.28 -23.50 1.33
CA GLU A 127 -7.41 -22.06 1.24
C GLU A 127 -6.05 -21.37 1.41
N ALA A 128 -5.87 -20.26 0.75
CA ALA A 128 -4.73 -19.38 0.95
C ALA A 128 -5.23 -17.98 1.34
N ARG A 129 -4.59 -17.38 2.34
CA ARG A 129 -4.86 -16.01 2.75
C ARG A 129 -3.57 -15.20 2.75
N LEU A 130 -3.70 -13.90 2.57
CA LEU A 130 -2.60 -12.96 2.66
C LEU A 130 -2.54 -12.36 4.07
N GLU A 131 -1.35 -12.29 4.61
CA GLU A 131 -1.03 -11.51 5.81
C GLU A 131 -0.08 -10.38 5.43
N PHE A 132 -0.33 -9.21 5.98
CA PHE A 132 0.42 -8.00 5.70
C PHE A 132 1.04 -7.46 6.98
N SER A 133 2.30 -7.03 6.91
CA SER A 133 2.97 -6.39 8.02
C SER A 133 3.79 -5.18 7.57
N PHE A 134 3.98 -4.24 8.48
CA PHE A 134 4.70 -2.99 8.26
C PHE A 134 5.77 -2.84 9.37
N PRO A 135 6.92 -3.52 9.24
CA PRO A 135 7.90 -3.61 10.33
C PRO A 135 8.41 -2.25 10.82
N ASP A 136 8.56 -1.29 9.90
CA ASP A 136 9.08 0.04 10.22
C ASP A 136 7.99 1.07 10.52
N ASN A 137 6.71 0.71 10.36
CA ASN A 137 5.56 1.62 10.46
C ASN A 137 4.37 0.93 11.13
N PRO A 138 4.44 0.63 12.43
CA PRO A 138 3.40 -0.13 13.15
C PRO A 138 2.08 0.61 13.30
N ASP A 139 2.03 1.91 12.99
CA ASP A 139 0.85 2.77 12.98
C ASP A 139 0.07 2.73 11.66
N VAL A 140 0.52 1.93 10.69
CA VAL A 140 -0.17 1.73 9.42
C VAL A 140 -1.21 0.63 9.57
N GLU A 141 -2.46 0.98 9.28
CA GLU A 141 -3.56 0.04 9.11
C GLU A 141 -3.75 -0.23 7.61
N PHE A 142 -3.87 -1.49 7.26
CA PHE A 142 -4.03 -1.93 5.87
C PHE A 142 -5.22 -2.88 5.75
N GLU A 143 -6.07 -2.62 4.77
CA GLU A 143 -7.21 -3.48 4.45
C GLU A 143 -7.22 -3.80 2.95
N HIS A 144 -7.13 -5.09 2.62
CA HIS A 144 -7.31 -5.59 1.26
C HIS A 144 -8.81 -5.68 0.96
N THR A 145 -9.33 -4.72 0.19
CA THR A 145 -10.77 -4.55 -0.04
C THR A 145 -11.30 -5.30 -1.25
N GLY A 146 -10.42 -5.80 -2.12
CA GLY A 146 -10.80 -6.56 -3.30
C GLY A 146 -9.66 -6.78 -4.28
N TYR A 147 -9.99 -7.41 -5.42
CA TYR A 147 -9.00 -7.71 -6.45
C TYR A 147 -8.40 -6.43 -7.04
N GLY A 148 -7.14 -6.15 -6.66
CA GLY A 148 -6.45 -4.95 -7.10
C GLY A 148 -6.92 -3.66 -6.43
N GLU A 149 -7.51 -3.75 -5.24
CA GLU A 149 -7.88 -2.60 -4.44
C GLU A 149 -7.50 -2.82 -2.97
N PHE A 150 -7.03 -1.78 -2.31
CA PHE A 150 -6.78 -1.77 -0.87
C PHE A 150 -6.91 -0.36 -0.29
N THR A 151 -7.12 -0.30 1.01
CA THR A 151 -7.07 0.94 1.77
C THR A 151 -5.89 0.95 2.74
N VAL A 152 -5.36 2.14 3.00
CA VAL A 152 -4.32 2.37 3.99
C VAL A 152 -4.75 3.53 4.87
N SER A 153 -4.72 3.33 6.18
CA SER A 153 -4.92 4.40 7.16
C SER A 153 -3.63 4.62 7.94
N LYS A 154 -3.25 5.88 8.09
CA LYS A 154 -2.07 6.29 8.85
C LYS A 154 -2.25 7.69 9.43
N THR A 155 -1.66 7.95 10.58
CA THR A 155 -1.50 9.32 11.09
C THR A 155 -0.36 10.01 10.36
N VAL A 156 -0.65 11.16 9.74
CA VAL A 156 0.34 11.99 9.04
C VAL A 156 0.45 13.36 9.69
N THR A 157 1.65 13.95 9.59
CA THR A 157 1.88 15.34 9.95
C THR A 157 2.08 16.14 8.68
N CYS A 158 1.22 17.14 8.46
CA CYS A 158 1.23 18.02 7.30
C CYS A 158 1.52 19.44 7.70
N THR A 159 2.19 20.19 6.82
CA THR A 159 2.25 21.64 6.88
C THR A 159 1.09 22.22 6.06
N VAL A 160 0.34 23.12 6.65
CA VAL A 160 -0.80 23.82 6.03
C VAL A 160 -0.55 25.32 5.98
N ALA A 161 -1.12 25.99 4.99
CA ALA A 161 -1.11 27.45 4.91
C ALA A 161 -1.94 28.06 6.05
N ASN A 162 -1.48 29.19 6.58
CA ASN A 162 -2.16 29.92 7.64
C ASN A 162 -2.51 31.37 7.20
N GLY A 163 -2.89 31.54 5.92
CA GLY A 163 -3.32 32.89 5.38
C GLY A 163 -2.22 33.87 5.39
N GLU A 164 -1.60 34.56 5.76
CA GLU A 164 -0.60 35.62 5.81
C GLU A 164 0.84 35.20 5.41
N GLY A 165 0.99 34.13 4.62
CA GLY A 165 2.32 33.59 4.27
C GLY A 165 3.00 32.79 5.37
N ALA A 166 2.32 32.54 6.48
CA ALA A 166 2.76 31.66 7.55
C ALA A 166 2.28 30.22 7.31
N SER A 167 3.01 29.26 7.87
CA SER A 167 2.61 27.85 7.86
C SER A 167 2.44 27.33 9.30
N ARG A 168 1.62 26.30 9.46
CA ARG A 168 1.49 25.55 10.71
C ARG A 168 1.49 24.06 10.44
N GLN A 169 1.92 23.27 11.40
CA GLN A 169 1.79 21.83 11.33
C GLN A 169 0.46 21.37 11.91
N ILE A 170 -0.13 20.41 11.24
CA ILE A 170 -1.30 19.66 11.72
C ILE A 170 -0.98 18.17 11.68
N THR A 171 -1.49 17.42 12.61
CA THR A 171 -1.33 15.97 12.68
C THR A 171 -2.70 15.33 12.80
N GLY A 172 -2.96 14.33 11.98
CA GLY A 172 -4.23 13.61 12.04
C GLY A 172 -4.24 12.39 11.13
N PRO A 173 -5.27 11.55 11.27
CA PRO A 173 -5.40 10.32 10.50
C PRO A 173 -5.89 10.61 9.08
N VAL A 174 -5.30 9.91 8.12
CA VAL A 174 -5.75 9.86 6.72
C VAL A 174 -6.09 8.44 6.34
N THR A 175 -7.08 8.25 5.48
CA THR A 175 -7.38 7.00 4.82
C THR A 175 -7.28 7.18 3.33
N LEU A 176 -6.43 6.38 2.69
CA LEU A 176 -6.16 6.41 1.26
C LEU A 176 -6.69 5.13 0.61
N LYS A 177 -7.43 5.27 -0.47
CA LYS A 177 -7.85 4.16 -1.31
C LYS A 177 -6.93 4.05 -2.51
N PHE A 178 -6.40 2.85 -2.73
CA PHE A 178 -5.52 2.52 -3.84
C PHE A 178 -6.23 1.59 -4.82
N LYS A 179 -5.96 1.83 -6.10
CA LYS A 179 -6.46 1.00 -7.20
C LYS A 179 -5.34 0.61 -8.13
N ARG A 180 -5.33 -0.67 -8.53
CA ARG A 180 -4.34 -1.20 -9.45
C ARG A 180 -4.51 -0.62 -10.84
N THR A 181 -3.44 -0.07 -11.39
CA THR A 181 -3.39 0.48 -12.75
C THR A 181 -2.73 -0.46 -13.72
N ARG A 182 -1.76 -1.26 -13.26
CA ARG A 182 -1.04 -2.24 -14.10
C ARG A 182 -0.68 -3.48 -13.31
N TYR A 183 -0.72 -4.64 -13.96
CA TYR A 183 -0.07 -5.83 -13.45
C TYR A 183 1.45 -5.68 -13.55
N LYS A 184 2.16 -6.15 -12.53
CA LYS A 184 3.59 -6.36 -12.66
C LYS A 184 3.77 -7.70 -13.39
N THR A 185 4.06 -7.65 -14.69
CA THR A 185 4.61 -8.80 -15.41
C THR A 185 6.07 -8.92 -15.00
N GLU A 186 6.43 -10.06 -14.39
CA GLU A 186 7.84 -10.42 -14.15
C GLU A 186 8.56 -10.69 -15.47
#